data_6935b2535fe22dd25fe5dad021dc8670
#
_entry.id   6935b2535fe22dd25fe5dad021dc8670
#
_cell.length_a   1.000
_cell.length_b   1.000
_cell.length_c   1.000
_cell.angle_alpha   90.00
_cell.angle_beta   90.00
_cell.angle_gamma   90.00
#
_symmetry.space_group_name_H-M   'P 1'
#
loop_
_entity.id
_entity.type
_entity.pdbx_description
1 polymer ?
#
loop_
_entity_poly.entity_id
_entity_poly.type
_entity_poly.pdbx_seq_one_letter_code
_entity_poly.pdbx_strand_id
1 'polypeptide(L)'
;MAGLIDPPRPEAYAAVKSCQHAGIRPIMITGDHKITASAIAEAIGIFRQGDIAVTGSELDSMSDEELDSKLEKISVYARVSPENKIRIVERWQNKGRIVSMTGDGVNDAPALKKADVGVAMGITGTEVSKDASDMILADDNFATIIKAVTNGRCVYRNIRNAILFLLSGNMAAILAVLYTSIAGLPVPFAPVQLLFINLLTDSLPAIAIGMEPVDDSLLDEKPRDPSQGILTKSFLFRIIGQGFLIAIAVMTAYYLGYNNSVFAQGAQTAANPALAMTMAFATLTLARLFHGFNCRTDKPISKAGLFSNIYSVSAFCAGVCLLIMVLAIPFLGTLFSAVTLSKMQLLQIIILAFVPTMT
;
A
#
# COMPACT_ATOMS: atom_id res chain seq x y z
N MET A 1 -0.89 -57.09 4.95
CA MET A 1 -0.94 -55.95 4.04
C MET A 1 0.03 -54.89 4.56
N ALA A 2 0.99 -54.44 3.78
CA ALA A 2 1.81 -53.29 4.10
C ALA A 2 1.25 -52.08 3.33
N GLY A 3 0.88 -51.01 4.06
CA GLY A 3 0.43 -49.77 3.45
C GLY A 3 1.58 -48.77 3.46
N LEU A 4 1.84 -48.11 2.34
CA LEU A 4 2.72 -46.97 2.24
C LEU A 4 1.87 -45.70 2.39
N ILE A 5 2.24 -44.83 3.31
CA ILE A 5 1.64 -43.49 3.47
C ILE A 5 2.74 -42.48 3.17
N ASP A 6 2.43 -41.57 2.25
CA ASP A 6 3.22 -40.34 2.05
C ASP A 6 2.61 -39.26 2.96
N PRO A 7 3.24 -38.91 4.09
CA PRO A 7 2.66 -37.97 5.04
C PRO A 7 2.68 -36.55 4.47
N PRO A 8 1.68 -35.70 4.81
CA PRO A 8 1.74 -34.29 4.47
C PRO A 8 2.97 -33.63 5.09
N ARG A 9 3.51 -32.62 4.42
CA ARG A 9 4.67 -31.86 4.96
C ARG A 9 4.29 -31.23 6.33
N PRO A 10 5.20 -31.23 7.32
CA PRO A 10 4.90 -30.74 8.67
C PRO A 10 4.38 -29.30 8.70
N GLU A 11 4.84 -28.45 7.77
CA GLU A 11 4.49 -27.05 7.65
C GLU A 11 3.09 -26.80 7.07
N ALA A 12 2.52 -27.80 6.37
CA ALA A 12 1.25 -27.67 5.65
C ALA A 12 0.08 -27.28 6.59
N TYR A 13 -0.02 -27.90 7.75
CA TYR A 13 -1.06 -27.59 8.72
C TYR A 13 -0.99 -26.14 9.21
N ALA A 14 0.20 -25.68 9.58
CA ALA A 14 0.41 -24.30 10.05
C ALA A 14 0.10 -23.28 8.94
N ALA A 15 0.51 -23.58 7.71
CA ALA A 15 0.23 -22.73 6.55
C ALA A 15 -1.27 -22.65 6.23
N VAL A 16 -1.99 -23.77 6.25
CA VAL A 16 -3.45 -23.81 6.06
C VAL A 16 -4.16 -22.98 7.13
N LYS A 17 -3.75 -23.10 8.38
CA LYS A 17 -4.30 -22.32 9.49
C LYS A 17 -4.05 -20.81 9.29
N SER A 18 -2.87 -20.44 8.84
CA SER A 18 -2.52 -19.05 8.54
C SER A 18 -3.32 -18.50 7.35
N CYS A 19 -3.54 -19.29 6.29
CA CYS A 19 -4.46 -18.92 5.21
C CYS A 19 -5.86 -18.60 5.72
N GLN A 20 -6.42 -19.49 6.54
CA GLN A 20 -7.76 -19.33 7.09
C GLN A 20 -7.85 -18.09 8.00
N HIS A 21 -6.82 -17.82 8.80
CA HIS A 21 -6.74 -16.63 9.63
C HIS A 21 -6.69 -15.36 8.78
N ALA A 22 -5.95 -15.38 7.66
CA ALA A 22 -5.89 -14.30 6.69
C ALA A 22 -7.16 -14.12 5.84
N GLY A 23 -8.23 -14.90 6.10
CA GLY A 23 -9.47 -14.88 5.34
C GLY A 23 -9.37 -15.56 3.96
N ILE A 24 -8.34 -16.37 3.73
CA ILE A 24 -8.13 -17.13 2.50
C ILE A 24 -8.67 -18.54 2.72
N ARG A 25 -9.47 -19.03 1.79
CA ARG A 25 -10.00 -20.39 1.81
C ARG A 25 -9.10 -21.33 1.01
N PRO A 26 -8.34 -22.22 1.65
CA PRO A 26 -7.60 -23.27 0.94
C PRO A 26 -8.56 -24.36 0.47
N ILE A 27 -8.32 -24.87 -0.75
CA ILE A 27 -9.08 -25.93 -1.40
C ILE A 27 -8.06 -26.94 -1.91
N MET A 28 -8.30 -28.23 -1.72
CA MET A 28 -7.45 -29.29 -2.23
C MET A 28 -7.96 -29.78 -3.57
N ILE A 29 -7.06 -29.77 -4.57
CA ILE A 29 -7.29 -30.32 -5.90
C ILE A 29 -6.18 -31.35 -6.16
N THR A 30 -6.55 -32.62 -6.38
CA THR A 30 -5.57 -33.70 -6.48
C THR A 30 -5.99 -34.79 -7.50
N GLY A 31 -4.99 -35.50 -8.03
CA GLY A 31 -5.20 -36.72 -8.79
C GLY A 31 -5.50 -37.97 -7.93
N ASP A 32 -5.38 -37.89 -6.62
CA ASP A 32 -5.58 -38.99 -5.69
C ASP A 32 -7.03 -39.44 -5.57
N HIS A 33 -7.20 -40.62 -4.97
CA HIS A 33 -8.53 -41.15 -4.68
C HIS A 33 -9.25 -40.29 -3.61
N LYS A 34 -10.55 -40.11 -3.76
CA LYS A 34 -11.40 -39.27 -2.89
C LYS A 34 -11.21 -39.53 -1.38
N ILE A 35 -11.10 -40.81 -0.98
CA ILE A 35 -10.92 -41.19 0.43
C ILE A 35 -9.55 -40.71 0.96
N THR A 36 -8.49 -40.94 0.20
CA THR A 36 -7.13 -40.51 0.55
C THR A 36 -7.03 -38.99 0.61
N ALA A 37 -7.55 -38.30 -0.42
CA ALA A 37 -7.57 -36.85 -0.47
C ALA A 37 -8.35 -36.23 0.71
N SER A 38 -9.51 -36.81 1.07
CA SER A 38 -10.30 -36.33 2.21
C SER A 38 -9.57 -36.52 3.53
N ALA A 39 -8.91 -37.68 3.75
CA ALA A 39 -8.15 -37.95 4.97
C ALA A 39 -6.94 -37.00 5.12
N ILE A 40 -6.22 -36.74 4.03
CA ILE A 40 -5.10 -35.78 4.02
C ILE A 40 -5.63 -34.36 4.28
N ALA A 41 -6.71 -33.95 3.59
CA ALA A 41 -7.29 -32.64 3.75
C ALA A 41 -7.81 -32.39 5.18
N GLU A 42 -8.37 -33.42 5.82
CA GLU A 42 -8.77 -33.38 7.23
C GLU A 42 -7.55 -33.22 8.15
N ALA A 43 -6.49 -34.02 7.93
CA ALA A 43 -5.26 -33.97 8.71
C ALA A 43 -4.59 -32.59 8.67
N ILE A 44 -4.62 -31.89 7.55
CA ILE A 44 -4.04 -30.54 7.40
C ILE A 44 -5.05 -29.40 7.66
N GLY A 45 -6.33 -29.73 8.00
CA GLY A 45 -7.33 -28.75 8.39
C GLY A 45 -8.04 -28.03 7.24
N ILE A 46 -7.94 -28.51 6.00
CA ILE A 46 -8.71 -28.02 4.83
C ILE A 46 -10.17 -28.53 4.90
N PHE A 47 -10.34 -29.83 5.15
CA PHE A 47 -11.65 -30.51 5.17
C PHE A 47 -12.25 -30.45 6.57
N ARG A 48 -13.45 -29.91 6.70
CA ARG A 48 -14.14 -29.70 7.97
C ARG A 48 -15.50 -30.41 7.99
N GLN A 49 -16.09 -30.51 9.18
CA GLN A 49 -17.44 -31.05 9.32
C GLN A 49 -18.44 -30.22 8.51
N GLY A 50 -19.17 -30.89 7.61
CA GLY A 50 -20.12 -30.24 6.70
C GLY A 50 -19.53 -29.91 5.32
N ASP A 51 -18.22 -30.05 5.11
CA ASP A 51 -17.60 -29.91 3.79
C ASP A 51 -17.88 -31.14 2.90
N ILE A 52 -17.75 -30.94 1.59
CA ILE A 52 -18.01 -31.95 0.57
C ILE A 52 -16.70 -32.22 -0.17
N ALA A 53 -16.42 -33.50 -0.43
CA ALA A 53 -15.43 -33.95 -1.39
C ALA A 53 -16.12 -34.43 -2.68
N VAL A 54 -15.60 -34.01 -3.84
CA VAL A 54 -16.18 -34.32 -5.16
C VAL A 54 -15.10 -34.97 -6.04
N THR A 55 -15.47 -35.98 -6.82
CA THR A 55 -14.58 -36.57 -7.85
C THR A 55 -14.73 -35.84 -9.18
N GLY A 56 -13.74 -36.01 -10.09
CA GLY A 56 -13.83 -35.46 -11.45
C GLY A 56 -15.08 -35.94 -12.18
N SER A 57 -15.44 -37.21 -12.07
CA SER A 57 -16.64 -37.77 -12.69
C SER A 57 -17.94 -37.20 -12.12
N GLU A 58 -17.99 -36.97 -10.81
CA GLU A 58 -19.13 -36.28 -10.18
C GLU A 58 -19.20 -34.82 -10.66
N LEU A 59 -18.06 -34.15 -10.79
CA LEU A 59 -17.95 -32.76 -11.28
C LEU A 59 -18.39 -32.65 -12.74
N ASP A 60 -18.03 -33.62 -13.60
CA ASP A 60 -18.42 -33.67 -15.03
C ASP A 60 -19.93 -33.83 -15.21
N SER A 61 -20.58 -34.51 -14.26
CA SER A 61 -22.06 -34.72 -14.28
C SER A 61 -22.85 -33.52 -13.75
N MET A 62 -22.22 -32.58 -13.04
CA MET A 62 -22.89 -31.41 -12.46
C MET A 62 -23.05 -30.31 -13.51
N SER A 63 -24.21 -29.67 -13.55
CA SER A 63 -24.37 -28.40 -14.26
C SER A 63 -23.60 -27.27 -13.58
N ASP A 64 -23.38 -26.16 -14.28
CA ASP A 64 -22.69 -25.01 -13.71
C ASP A 64 -23.48 -24.40 -12.54
N GLU A 65 -24.81 -24.35 -12.64
CA GLU A 65 -25.69 -23.84 -11.57
C GLU A 65 -25.62 -24.74 -10.33
N GLU A 66 -25.59 -26.06 -10.53
CA GLU A 66 -25.47 -27.01 -9.43
C GLU A 66 -24.11 -26.87 -8.74
N LEU A 67 -23.03 -26.76 -9.52
CA LEU A 67 -21.68 -26.54 -9.00
C LEU A 67 -21.62 -25.21 -8.20
N ASP A 68 -22.16 -24.13 -8.75
CA ASP A 68 -22.19 -22.83 -8.07
C ASP A 68 -22.92 -22.85 -6.74
N SER A 69 -24.01 -23.63 -6.63
CA SER A 69 -24.76 -23.79 -5.39
C SER A 69 -23.99 -24.52 -4.29
N LYS A 70 -23.08 -25.43 -4.68
CA LYS A 70 -22.29 -26.28 -3.78
C LYS A 70 -20.85 -25.76 -3.60
N LEU A 71 -20.39 -24.83 -4.41
CA LEU A 71 -19.00 -24.40 -4.53
C LEU A 71 -18.38 -24.02 -3.16
N GLU A 72 -19.12 -23.31 -2.33
CA GLU A 72 -18.65 -22.90 -1.00
C GLU A 72 -18.63 -24.05 0.04
N LYS A 73 -19.21 -25.20 -0.28
CA LYS A 73 -19.15 -26.39 0.59
C LYS A 73 -18.10 -27.40 0.14
N ILE A 74 -17.66 -27.32 -1.13
CA ILE A 74 -16.66 -28.23 -1.64
C ILE A 74 -15.26 -27.74 -1.21
N SER A 75 -14.54 -28.58 -0.48
CA SER A 75 -13.17 -28.33 -0.04
C SER A 75 -12.14 -29.25 -0.65
N VAL A 76 -12.59 -30.38 -1.26
CA VAL A 76 -11.72 -31.39 -1.89
C VAL A 76 -12.26 -31.77 -3.25
N TYR A 77 -11.42 -31.68 -4.26
CA TYR A 77 -11.63 -32.18 -5.61
C TYR A 77 -10.61 -33.28 -5.91
N ALA A 78 -11.09 -34.52 -6.12
CA ALA A 78 -10.28 -35.73 -6.26
C ALA A 78 -10.36 -36.26 -7.69
N ARG A 79 -9.29 -36.81 -8.23
CA ARG A 79 -9.22 -37.40 -9.60
C ARG A 79 -9.76 -36.46 -10.68
N VAL A 80 -9.34 -35.20 -10.64
CA VAL A 80 -9.80 -34.18 -11.60
C VAL A 80 -8.88 -34.10 -12.82
N SER A 81 -9.48 -33.85 -13.97
CA SER A 81 -8.77 -33.57 -15.22
C SER A 81 -8.24 -32.13 -15.27
N PRO A 82 -7.33 -31.79 -16.20
CA PRO A 82 -6.90 -30.40 -16.40
C PRO A 82 -8.06 -29.45 -16.70
N GLU A 83 -9.04 -29.88 -17.50
CA GLU A 83 -10.24 -29.11 -17.83
C GLU A 83 -11.09 -28.81 -16.58
N ASN A 84 -11.19 -29.79 -15.69
CA ASN A 84 -11.87 -29.62 -14.41
C ASN A 84 -11.18 -28.58 -13.52
N LYS A 85 -9.85 -28.52 -13.53
CA LYS A 85 -9.10 -27.51 -12.79
C LYS A 85 -9.43 -26.09 -13.28
N ILE A 86 -9.48 -25.90 -14.60
CA ILE A 86 -9.86 -24.62 -15.22
C ILE A 86 -11.30 -24.27 -14.82
N ARG A 87 -12.25 -25.22 -14.93
CA ARG A 87 -13.64 -25.01 -14.56
C ARG A 87 -13.81 -24.57 -13.10
N ILE A 88 -13.09 -25.20 -12.17
CA ILE A 88 -13.10 -24.82 -10.75
C ILE A 88 -12.64 -23.38 -10.57
N VAL A 89 -11.52 -23.01 -11.20
CA VAL A 89 -10.99 -21.63 -11.15
C VAL A 89 -12.02 -20.63 -11.67
N GLU A 90 -12.60 -20.89 -12.84
CA GLU A 90 -13.62 -20.03 -13.46
C GLU A 90 -14.86 -19.84 -12.58
N ARG A 91 -15.33 -20.91 -11.95
CA ARG A 91 -16.53 -20.81 -11.07
C ARG A 91 -16.27 -19.93 -9.86
N TRP A 92 -15.08 -20.00 -9.25
CA TRP A 92 -14.69 -19.12 -8.16
C TRP A 92 -14.51 -17.67 -8.61
N GLN A 93 -13.89 -17.44 -9.79
CA GLN A 93 -13.75 -16.11 -10.40
C GLN A 93 -15.12 -15.50 -10.70
N ASN A 94 -16.06 -16.27 -11.26
CA ASN A 94 -17.43 -15.81 -11.55
C ASN A 94 -18.21 -15.41 -10.28
N LYS A 95 -17.83 -15.94 -9.11
CA LYS A 95 -18.34 -15.49 -7.81
C LYS A 95 -17.62 -14.23 -7.27
N GLY A 96 -16.77 -13.60 -8.06
CA GLY A 96 -16.01 -12.40 -7.67
C GLY A 96 -14.88 -12.68 -6.69
N ARG A 97 -14.39 -13.93 -6.62
CA ARG A 97 -13.24 -14.29 -5.79
C ARG A 97 -11.94 -14.20 -6.58
N ILE A 98 -10.89 -13.72 -5.95
CA ILE A 98 -9.52 -13.81 -6.47
C ILE A 98 -9.00 -15.20 -6.18
N VAL A 99 -8.57 -15.91 -7.22
CA VAL A 99 -8.14 -17.31 -7.15
C VAL A 99 -6.64 -17.41 -7.34
N SER A 100 -5.95 -17.99 -6.36
CA SER A 100 -4.57 -18.44 -6.53
C SER A 100 -4.58 -19.96 -6.77
N MET A 101 -3.93 -20.40 -7.83
CA MET A 101 -3.78 -21.81 -8.18
C MET A 101 -2.33 -22.22 -8.02
N THR A 102 -2.08 -23.35 -7.33
CA THR A 102 -0.74 -23.92 -7.20
C THR A 102 -0.64 -25.21 -8.01
N GLY A 103 0.49 -25.43 -8.67
CA GLY A 103 0.73 -26.64 -9.44
C GLY A 103 2.20 -26.84 -9.79
N ASP A 104 2.58 -28.07 -10.13
CA ASP A 104 3.95 -28.46 -10.45
C ASP A 104 4.07 -29.14 -11.83
N GLY A 105 2.97 -29.61 -12.37
CA GLY A 105 2.94 -30.42 -13.62
C GLY A 105 2.51 -29.66 -14.87
N VAL A 106 2.77 -30.26 -16.02
CA VAL A 106 2.29 -29.77 -17.33
C VAL A 106 0.76 -29.70 -17.36
N ASN A 107 0.08 -30.61 -16.67
CA ASN A 107 -1.38 -30.67 -16.58
C ASN A 107 -1.99 -29.51 -15.75
N ASP A 108 -1.17 -28.81 -14.96
CA ASP A 108 -1.60 -27.66 -14.17
C ASP A 108 -1.47 -26.34 -14.93
N ALA A 109 -0.58 -26.27 -15.91
CA ALA A 109 -0.23 -25.06 -16.62
C ALA A 109 -1.46 -24.27 -17.17
N PRO A 110 -2.48 -24.91 -17.78
CA PRO A 110 -3.66 -24.15 -18.22
C PRO A 110 -4.46 -23.54 -17.06
N ALA A 111 -4.56 -24.23 -15.91
CA ALA A 111 -5.25 -23.71 -14.73
C ALA A 111 -4.41 -22.64 -14.00
N LEU A 112 -3.08 -22.78 -13.96
CA LEU A 112 -2.16 -21.77 -13.47
C LEU A 112 -2.31 -20.45 -14.25
N LYS A 113 -2.31 -20.54 -15.58
CA LYS A 113 -2.48 -19.37 -16.46
C LYS A 113 -3.88 -18.75 -16.37
N LYS A 114 -4.91 -19.52 -16.02
CA LYS A 114 -6.29 -19.06 -15.90
C LYS A 114 -6.56 -18.38 -14.56
N ALA A 115 -5.84 -18.77 -13.51
CA ALA A 115 -6.00 -18.19 -12.18
C ALA A 115 -5.61 -16.69 -12.18
N ASP A 116 -6.07 -15.96 -11.17
CA ASP A 116 -5.65 -14.58 -10.97
C ASP A 116 -4.18 -14.48 -10.50
N VAL A 117 -3.70 -15.54 -9.82
CA VAL A 117 -2.29 -15.72 -9.44
C VAL A 117 -1.94 -17.19 -9.59
N GLY A 118 -1.24 -17.54 -10.67
CA GLY A 118 -0.64 -18.86 -10.86
C GLY A 118 0.65 -19.00 -10.07
N VAL A 119 0.82 -20.10 -9.34
CA VAL A 119 1.98 -20.37 -8.49
C VAL A 119 2.59 -21.71 -8.85
N ALA A 120 3.82 -21.73 -9.37
CA ALA A 120 4.55 -22.96 -9.67
C ALA A 120 5.56 -23.31 -8.59
N MET A 121 5.83 -24.62 -8.46
CA MET A 121 6.95 -25.11 -7.66
C MET A 121 8.29 -24.87 -8.38
N GLY A 122 9.29 -24.39 -7.67
CA GLY A 122 10.58 -24.00 -8.24
C GLY A 122 11.54 -25.19 -8.42
N ILE A 123 11.52 -26.16 -7.50
CA ILE A 123 12.39 -27.33 -7.48
C ILE A 123 11.74 -28.48 -8.27
N THR A 124 10.52 -28.87 -7.89
CA THR A 124 9.80 -29.99 -8.49
C THR A 124 8.98 -29.61 -9.71
N GLY A 125 8.68 -28.32 -9.89
CA GLY A 125 7.87 -27.83 -10.99
C GLY A 125 8.53 -27.98 -12.37
N THR A 126 7.73 -28.36 -13.36
CA THR A 126 8.16 -28.39 -14.76
C THR A 126 8.37 -26.99 -15.32
N GLU A 127 9.23 -26.84 -16.34
CA GLU A 127 9.41 -25.54 -17.02
C GLU A 127 8.08 -24.99 -17.57
N VAL A 128 7.20 -25.89 -18.06
CA VAL A 128 5.87 -25.48 -18.57
C VAL A 128 4.99 -24.91 -17.47
N SER A 129 5.02 -25.45 -16.25
CA SER A 129 4.27 -24.89 -15.12
C SER A 129 4.86 -23.56 -14.65
N LYS A 130 6.18 -23.41 -14.65
CA LYS A 130 6.87 -22.16 -14.31
C LYS A 130 6.57 -21.06 -15.33
N ASP A 131 6.61 -21.36 -16.62
CA ASP A 131 6.29 -20.39 -17.68
C ASP A 131 4.81 -19.96 -17.68
N ALA A 132 3.92 -20.80 -17.17
CA ALA A 132 2.49 -20.51 -17.07
C ALA A 132 2.10 -19.75 -15.78
N SER A 133 3.03 -19.59 -14.84
CA SER A 133 2.76 -19.03 -13.50
C SER A 133 3.22 -17.59 -13.39
N ASP A 134 2.58 -16.85 -12.48
CA ASP A 134 2.96 -15.48 -12.09
C ASP A 134 4.02 -15.46 -10.98
N MET A 135 4.10 -16.56 -10.20
CA MET A 135 5.02 -16.70 -9.08
C MET A 135 5.62 -18.10 -9.03
N ILE A 136 6.90 -18.18 -8.69
CA ILE A 136 7.64 -19.44 -8.53
C ILE A 136 8.12 -19.54 -7.08
N LEU A 137 7.75 -20.64 -6.39
CA LEU A 137 8.20 -20.94 -5.04
C LEU A 137 9.57 -21.61 -5.07
N ALA A 138 10.63 -20.86 -4.82
CA ALA A 138 12.01 -21.35 -4.88
C ALA A 138 12.32 -22.49 -3.89
N ASP A 139 11.53 -22.61 -2.82
CA ASP A 139 11.67 -23.60 -1.75
C ASP A 139 10.60 -24.70 -1.78
N ASP A 140 9.72 -24.72 -2.78
CA ASP A 140 8.55 -25.60 -2.90
C ASP A 140 7.69 -25.66 -1.63
N ASN A 141 7.71 -24.58 -0.84
CA ASN A 141 7.02 -24.54 0.44
C ASN A 141 5.72 -23.72 0.33
N PHE A 142 4.58 -24.38 0.55
CA PHE A 142 3.28 -23.72 0.56
C PHE A 142 3.20 -22.59 1.62
N ALA A 143 3.93 -22.69 2.73
CA ALA A 143 3.97 -21.62 3.74
C ALA A 143 4.57 -20.31 3.20
N THR A 144 5.39 -20.36 2.15
CA THR A 144 5.95 -19.18 1.49
C THR A 144 4.90 -18.35 0.75
N ILE A 145 3.79 -18.98 0.34
CA ILE A 145 2.63 -18.25 -0.23
C ILE A 145 2.07 -17.24 0.79
N ILE A 146 2.03 -17.62 2.07
CA ILE A 146 1.53 -16.70 3.12
C ILE A 146 2.43 -15.47 3.25
N LYS A 147 3.74 -15.65 3.16
CA LYS A 147 4.69 -14.53 3.14
C LYS A 147 4.46 -13.64 1.90
N ALA A 148 4.21 -14.25 0.75
CA ALA A 148 3.89 -13.51 -0.48
C ALA A 148 2.59 -12.70 -0.33
N VAL A 149 1.55 -13.27 0.27
CA VAL A 149 0.29 -12.55 0.56
C VAL A 149 0.54 -11.38 1.50
N THR A 150 1.29 -11.58 2.58
CA THR A 150 1.63 -10.51 3.54
C THR A 150 2.42 -9.40 2.86
N ASN A 151 3.42 -9.76 2.06
CA ASN A 151 4.20 -8.81 1.27
C ASN A 151 3.32 -8.03 0.28
N GLY A 152 2.44 -8.71 -0.44
CA GLY A 152 1.50 -8.07 -1.37
C GLY A 152 0.57 -7.06 -0.68
N ARG A 153 0.03 -7.41 0.49
CA ARG A 153 -0.77 -6.49 1.33
C ARG A 153 0.06 -5.29 1.81
N CYS A 154 1.33 -5.52 2.18
CA CYS A 154 2.26 -4.45 2.55
C CYS A 154 2.53 -3.50 1.38
N VAL A 155 2.89 -4.02 0.21
CA VAL A 155 3.13 -3.22 -1.00
C VAL A 155 1.91 -2.37 -1.35
N TYR A 156 0.71 -2.96 -1.33
CA TYR A 156 -0.53 -2.22 -1.58
C TYR A 156 -0.75 -1.09 -0.57
N ARG A 157 -0.57 -1.36 0.73
CA ARG A 157 -0.66 -0.35 1.80
C ARG A 157 0.36 0.77 1.59
N ASN A 158 1.59 0.44 1.27
CA ASN A 158 2.65 1.40 1.06
C ASN A 158 2.37 2.30 -0.17
N ILE A 159 1.88 1.73 -1.27
CA ILE A 159 1.44 2.50 -2.45
C ILE A 159 0.31 3.46 -2.07
N ARG A 160 -0.69 2.98 -1.35
CA ARG A 160 -1.82 3.81 -0.89
C ARG A 160 -1.35 4.96 0.01
N ASN A 161 -0.43 4.69 0.92
CA ASN A 161 0.14 5.68 1.83
C ASN A 161 0.99 6.72 1.08
N ALA A 162 1.77 6.32 0.08
CA ALA A 162 2.51 7.25 -0.79
C ALA A 162 1.55 8.14 -1.60
N ILE A 163 0.45 7.59 -2.11
CA ILE A 163 -0.60 8.36 -2.78
C ILE A 163 -1.24 9.38 -1.82
N LEU A 164 -1.54 8.97 -0.58
CA LEU A 164 -2.07 9.87 0.44
C LEU A 164 -1.13 11.04 0.69
N PHE A 165 0.17 10.76 0.88
CA PHE A 165 1.21 11.76 1.09
C PHE A 165 1.28 12.77 -0.08
N LEU A 166 1.40 12.28 -1.31
CA LEU A 166 1.53 13.13 -2.49
C LEU A 166 0.28 13.97 -2.75
N LEU A 167 -0.90 13.36 -2.71
CA LEU A 167 -2.15 14.05 -3.02
C LEU A 167 -2.55 15.05 -1.93
N SER A 168 -2.38 14.75 -0.65
CA SER A 168 -2.69 15.68 0.43
C SER A 168 -1.79 16.92 0.40
N GLY A 169 -0.49 16.73 0.13
CA GLY A 169 0.44 17.83 -0.02
C GLY A 169 0.14 18.71 -1.23
N ASN A 170 -0.21 18.13 -2.37
CA ASN A 170 -0.60 18.88 -3.56
C ASN A 170 -1.94 19.61 -3.36
N MET A 171 -2.89 18.99 -2.65
CA MET A 171 -4.15 19.63 -2.27
C MET A 171 -3.90 20.89 -1.43
N ALA A 172 -2.95 20.85 -0.49
CA ALA A 172 -2.59 22.03 0.32
C ALA A 172 -2.08 23.18 -0.55
N ALA A 173 -1.21 22.90 -1.52
CA ALA A 173 -0.70 23.91 -2.45
C ALA A 173 -1.82 24.50 -3.33
N ILE A 174 -2.71 23.66 -3.86
CA ILE A 174 -3.86 24.08 -4.67
C ILE A 174 -4.79 24.99 -3.84
N LEU A 175 -5.11 24.60 -2.61
CA LEU A 175 -5.99 25.41 -1.74
C LEU A 175 -5.37 26.75 -1.39
N ALA A 176 -4.05 26.82 -1.13
CA ALA A 176 -3.34 28.05 -0.88
C ALA A 176 -3.35 28.99 -2.09
N VAL A 177 -3.06 28.48 -3.29
CA VAL A 177 -3.10 29.28 -4.54
C VAL A 177 -4.51 29.73 -4.86
N LEU A 178 -5.49 28.86 -4.74
CA LEU A 178 -6.91 29.20 -4.97
C LEU A 178 -7.37 30.31 -4.02
N TYR A 179 -7.07 30.19 -2.73
CA TYR A 179 -7.42 31.16 -1.73
C TYR A 179 -6.80 32.53 -2.03
N THR A 180 -5.50 32.61 -2.32
CA THR A 180 -4.84 33.89 -2.62
C THR A 180 -5.37 34.50 -3.91
N SER A 181 -5.69 33.70 -4.92
CA SER A 181 -6.29 34.18 -6.18
C SER A 181 -7.68 34.77 -5.97
N ILE A 182 -8.54 34.14 -5.16
CA ILE A 182 -9.89 34.66 -4.84
C ILE A 182 -9.79 35.93 -3.97
N ALA A 183 -8.85 35.95 -3.04
CA ALA A 183 -8.65 37.10 -2.15
C ALA A 183 -7.91 38.28 -2.80
N GLY A 184 -7.48 38.17 -4.06
CA GLY A 184 -6.71 39.22 -4.75
C GLY A 184 -5.33 39.46 -4.15
N LEU A 185 -4.75 38.46 -3.47
CA LEU A 185 -3.45 38.53 -2.83
C LEU A 185 -2.35 38.07 -3.81
N PRO A 186 -1.07 38.48 -3.58
CA PRO A 186 0.07 37.95 -4.33
C PRO A 186 0.16 36.44 -4.20
N VAL A 187 0.67 35.78 -5.27
CA VAL A 187 0.80 34.31 -5.29
C VAL A 187 1.66 33.79 -4.14
N PRO A 188 1.26 32.67 -3.47
CA PRO A 188 1.97 32.18 -2.30
C PRO A 188 3.23 31.38 -2.67
N PHE A 189 3.39 30.96 -3.92
CA PHE A 189 4.51 30.17 -4.40
C PHE A 189 4.94 30.60 -5.79
N ALA A 190 6.26 30.67 -6.02
CA ALA A 190 6.83 30.74 -7.36
C ALA A 190 6.76 29.36 -8.04
N PRO A 191 6.65 29.27 -9.37
CA PRO A 191 6.63 27.99 -10.09
C PRO A 191 7.85 27.10 -9.78
N VAL A 192 9.04 27.70 -9.67
CA VAL A 192 10.27 27.00 -9.33
C VAL A 192 10.23 26.38 -7.93
N GLN A 193 9.56 27.01 -6.97
CA GLN A 193 9.38 26.48 -5.61
C GLN A 193 8.47 25.25 -5.62
N LEU A 194 7.38 25.26 -6.38
CA LEU A 194 6.48 24.09 -6.53
C LEU A 194 7.19 22.94 -7.25
N LEU A 195 8.02 23.26 -8.25
CA LEU A 195 8.84 22.26 -8.93
C LEU A 195 9.87 21.63 -7.96
N PHE A 196 10.53 22.44 -7.15
CA PHE A 196 11.45 21.96 -6.12
C PHE A 196 10.76 21.01 -5.13
N ILE A 197 9.59 21.39 -4.63
CA ILE A 197 8.81 20.55 -3.71
C ILE A 197 8.49 19.22 -4.39
N ASN A 198 7.85 19.23 -5.54
CA ASN A 198 7.34 18.02 -6.18
C ASN A 198 8.46 17.09 -6.67
N LEU A 199 9.57 17.64 -7.18
CA LEU A 199 10.64 16.83 -7.76
C LEU A 199 11.69 16.40 -6.73
N LEU A 200 12.10 17.28 -5.83
CA LEU A 200 13.19 17.00 -4.91
C LEU A 200 12.73 16.58 -3.52
N THR A 201 11.85 17.36 -2.89
CA THR A 201 11.52 17.11 -1.48
C THR A 201 10.40 16.08 -1.27
N ASP A 202 9.53 15.84 -2.26
CA ASP A 202 8.45 14.85 -2.14
C ASP A 202 8.85 13.45 -2.61
N SER A 203 9.72 13.38 -3.62
CA SER A 203 10.13 12.08 -4.19
C SER A 203 10.82 11.20 -3.15
N LEU A 204 11.69 11.78 -2.31
CA LEU A 204 12.42 11.04 -1.29
C LEU A 204 11.50 10.42 -0.23
N PRO A 205 10.59 11.18 0.43
CA PRO A 205 9.63 10.59 1.36
C PRO A 205 8.66 9.60 0.71
N ALA A 206 8.20 9.86 -0.54
CA ALA A 206 7.31 8.95 -1.24
C ALA A 206 7.97 7.57 -1.48
N ILE A 207 9.24 7.54 -1.90
CA ILE A 207 10.02 6.31 -2.04
C ILE A 207 10.20 5.64 -0.68
N ALA A 208 10.55 6.42 0.35
CA ALA A 208 10.77 5.90 1.69
C ALA A 208 9.50 5.28 2.31
N ILE A 209 8.31 5.85 2.05
CA ILE A 209 7.01 5.26 2.42
C ILE A 209 6.79 3.94 1.67
N GLY A 210 7.20 3.87 0.40
CA GLY A 210 7.15 2.63 -0.39
C GLY A 210 8.02 1.50 0.18
N MET A 211 9.05 1.84 0.97
CA MET A 211 9.98 0.90 1.61
C MET A 211 9.63 0.61 3.08
N GLU A 212 8.39 0.90 3.52
CA GLU A 212 7.97 0.59 4.88
C GLU A 212 8.01 -0.93 5.13
N PRO A 213 8.59 -1.39 6.26
CA PRO A 213 8.70 -2.81 6.57
C PRO A 213 7.35 -3.52 6.67
N VAL A 214 7.39 -4.82 6.39
CA VAL A 214 6.22 -5.70 6.54
C VAL A 214 5.83 -5.78 8.02
N ASP A 215 4.54 -5.67 8.29
CA ASP A 215 3.95 -5.83 9.62
C ASP A 215 3.09 -7.10 9.60
N ASP A 216 3.37 -8.05 10.48
CA ASP A 216 2.65 -9.33 10.55
C ASP A 216 1.15 -9.15 10.85
N SER A 217 0.76 -8.03 11.45
CA SER A 217 -0.66 -7.70 11.66
C SER A 217 -1.47 -7.56 10.36
N LEU A 218 -0.81 -7.48 9.20
CA LEU A 218 -1.47 -7.49 7.90
C LEU A 218 -2.15 -8.82 7.57
N LEU A 219 -1.76 -9.91 8.21
CA LEU A 219 -2.45 -11.19 8.07
C LEU A 219 -3.83 -11.18 8.73
N ASP A 220 -4.03 -10.34 9.75
CA ASP A 220 -5.31 -10.21 10.46
C ASP A 220 -6.35 -9.43 9.64
N GLU A 221 -5.90 -8.71 8.60
CA GLU A 221 -6.79 -7.96 7.72
C GLU A 221 -7.58 -8.92 6.81
N LYS A 222 -8.88 -8.63 6.64
CA LYS A 222 -9.71 -9.37 5.69
C LYS A 222 -9.25 -9.09 4.25
N PRO A 223 -9.42 -10.07 3.34
CA PRO A 223 -9.21 -9.85 1.92
C PRO A 223 -10.02 -8.64 1.44
N ARG A 224 -9.38 -7.82 0.62
CA ARG A 224 -10.02 -6.64 0.06
C ARG A 224 -11.01 -7.04 -1.04
N ASP A 225 -12.09 -6.27 -1.18
CA ASP A 225 -13.02 -6.38 -2.31
C ASP A 225 -12.29 -5.93 -3.61
N PRO A 226 -12.18 -6.81 -4.62
CA PRO A 226 -11.51 -6.49 -5.88
C PRO A 226 -12.14 -5.32 -6.65
N SER A 227 -13.45 -5.09 -6.46
CA SER A 227 -14.19 -4.01 -7.10
C SER A 227 -13.87 -2.62 -6.54
N GLN A 228 -13.26 -2.54 -5.35
CA GLN A 228 -12.92 -1.27 -4.72
C GLN A 228 -11.65 -0.66 -5.32
N GLY A 229 -11.79 0.51 -5.95
CA GLY A 229 -10.66 1.34 -6.38
C GLY A 229 -9.79 1.82 -5.21
N ILE A 230 -8.59 2.31 -5.50
CA ILE A 230 -7.67 2.86 -4.48
C ILE A 230 -8.29 4.11 -3.83
N LEU A 231 -8.92 4.97 -4.63
CA LEU A 231 -9.54 6.21 -4.19
C LEU A 231 -10.98 5.98 -3.71
N THR A 232 -11.14 5.45 -2.52
CA THR A 232 -12.44 5.35 -1.86
C THR A 232 -12.91 6.72 -1.35
N LYS A 233 -14.22 6.89 -1.13
CA LYS A 233 -14.77 8.15 -0.57
C LYS A 233 -14.11 8.54 0.77
N SER A 234 -13.92 7.57 1.65
CA SER A 234 -13.23 7.79 2.93
C SER A 234 -11.77 8.22 2.75
N PHE A 235 -11.07 7.62 1.81
CA PHE A 235 -9.69 7.96 1.50
C PHE A 235 -9.57 9.37 0.89
N LEU A 236 -10.48 9.73 0.00
CA LEU A 236 -10.54 11.07 -0.59
C LEU A 236 -10.82 12.13 0.48
N PHE A 237 -11.74 11.85 1.42
CA PHE A 237 -12.00 12.75 2.55
C PHE A 237 -10.77 12.95 3.43
N ARG A 238 -9.99 11.90 3.68
CA ARG A 238 -8.71 11.97 4.40
C ARG A 238 -7.68 12.85 3.67
N ILE A 239 -7.55 12.69 2.34
CA ILE A 239 -6.66 13.54 1.51
C ILE A 239 -7.04 15.01 1.64
N ILE A 240 -8.32 15.33 1.45
CA ILE A 240 -8.83 16.71 1.50
C ILE A 240 -8.65 17.29 2.90
N GLY A 241 -8.99 16.54 3.94
CA GLY A 241 -8.87 16.99 5.34
C GLY A 241 -7.43 17.32 5.74
N GLN A 242 -6.50 16.41 5.44
CA GLN A 242 -5.07 16.62 5.71
C GLN A 242 -4.50 17.76 4.86
N GLY A 243 -4.85 17.83 3.59
CA GLY A 243 -4.45 18.93 2.70
C GLY A 243 -4.95 20.28 3.20
N PHE A 244 -6.18 20.35 3.71
CA PHE A 244 -6.76 21.56 4.29
C PHE A 244 -6.03 22.02 5.55
N LEU A 245 -5.67 21.11 6.46
CA LEU A 245 -4.89 21.45 7.66
C LEU A 245 -3.50 21.99 7.30
N ILE A 246 -2.83 21.39 6.35
CA ILE A 246 -1.54 21.91 5.86
C ILE A 246 -1.73 23.27 5.20
N ALA A 247 -2.79 23.46 4.41
CA ALA A 247 -3.09 24.76 3.77
C ALA A 247 -3.30 25.88 4.81
N ILE A 248 -4.00 25.60 5.92
CA ILE A 248 -4.17 26.57 7.01
C ILE A 248 -2.81 26.98 7.60
N ALA A 249 -1.94 26.01 7.89
CA ALA A 249 -0.61 26.30 8.43
C ALA A 249 0.22 27.15 7.46
N VAL A 250 0.18 26.84 6.18
CA VAL A 250 0.87 27.58 5.11
C VAL A 250 0.33 28.98 4.97
N MET A 251 -1.01 29.15 4.96
CA MET A 251 -1.61 30.48 4.84
C MET A 251 -1.38 31.32 6.10
N THR A 252 -1.32 30.73 7.27
CA THR A 252 -0.93 31.43 8.50
C THR A 252 0.52 31.95 8.37
N ALA A 253 1.46 31.12 7.90
CA ALA A 253 2.83 31.55 7.66
C ALA A 253 2.90 32.66 6.59
N TYR A 254 2.13 32.53 5.52
CA TYR A 254 2.01 33.55 4.48
C TYR A 254 1.59 34.90 5.06
N TYR A 255 0.52 34.96 5.88
CA TYR A 255 0.07 36.20 6.50
C TYR A 255 1.03 36.76 7.50
N LEU A 256 1.72 35.94 8.30
CA LEU A 256 2.78 36.41 9.19
C LEU A 256 3.91 37.06 8.41
N GLY A 257 4.30 36.53 7.25
CA GLY A 257 5.29 37.13 6.37
C GLY A 257 4.78 38.40 5.70
N TYR A 258 3.54 38.40 5.22
CA TYR A 258 2.92 39.53 4.53
C TYR A 258 2.77 40.74 5.41
N ASN A 259 2.37 40.56 6.69
CA ASN A 259 2.10 41.61 7.66
C ASN A 259 3.29 41.97 8.56
N ASN A 260 4.46 41.32 8.36
CA ASN A 260 5.60 41.50 9.26
C ASN A 260 6.17 42.92 9.27
N SER A 261 5.83 43.74 8.28
CA SER A 261 6.04 45.17 8.27
C SER A 261 5.14 45.96 9.24
N VAL A 262 4.01 45.38 9.67
CA VAL A 262 3.04 46.02 10.59
C VAL A 262 3.58 46.08 12.02
N PHE A 263 4.46 45.15 12.39
CA PHE A 263 5.08 45.13 13.76
C PHE A 263 6.45 45.83 13.84
N ALA A 264 7.04 46.26 12.72
CA ALA A 264 8.25 47.07 12.71
C ALA A 264 7.88 48.54 12.79
N GLN A 265 7.98 49.07 14.01
CA GLN A 265 7.82 50.46 14.45
C GLN A 265 7.81 51.56 13.35
N GLY A 266 6.67 52.18 13.12
CA GLY A 266 6.55 53.60 12.77
C GLY A 266 6.76 54.02 11.30
N ALA A 267 6.96 53.12 10.34
CA ALA A 267 7.01 53.45 8.92
C ALA A 267 5.82 52.84 8.16
N GLN A 268 5.29 53.56 7.19
CA GLN A 268 4.17 53.10 6.34
C GLN A 268 4.37 51.63 5.91
N THR A 269 3.45 50.80 6.35
CA THR A 269 3.51 49.34 6.25
C THR A 269 3.32 48.89 4.79
N ALA A 270 4.40 48.79 4.04
CA ALA A 270 4.37 48.15 2.74
C ALA A 270 4.31 46.64 2.97
N ALA A 271 3.29 46.00 2.39
CA ALA A 271 3.20 44.55 2.33
C ALA A 271 4.50 43.97 1.74
N ASN A 272 4.99 42.86 2.31
CA ASN A 272 6.20 42.19 1.81
C ASN A 272 5.84 40.85 1.16
N PRO A 273 5.46 40.85 -0.14
CA PRO A 273 5.07 39.63 -0.85
C PRO A 273 6.20 38.60 -0.93
N ALA A 274 7.44 39.04 -1.05
CA ALA A 274 8.59 38.13 -1.18
C ALA A 274 8.83 37.37 0.15
N LEU A 275 8.68 38.02 1.29
CA LEU A 275 8.77 37.38 2.60
C LEU A 275 7.61 36.40 2.82
N ALA A 276 6.37 36.82 2.46
CA ALA A 276 5.19 35.98 2.54
C ALA A 276 5.34 34.69 1.72
N MET A 277 5.79 34.82 0.49
CA MET A 277 6.06 33.69 -0.39
C MET A 277 7.15 32.76 0.16
N THR A 278 8.24 33.33 0.71
CA THR A 278 9.33 32.52 1.30
C THR A 278 8.84 31.76 2.54
N MET A 279 8.07 32.40 3.42
CA MET A 279 7.52 31.75 4.62
C MET A 279 6.50 30.67 4.24
N ALA A 280 5.63 30.89 3.26
CA ALA A 280 4.70 29.90 2.76
C ALA A 280 5.42 28.69 2.14
N PHE A 281 6.42 28.92 1.29
CA PHE A 281 7.24 27.90 0.67
C PHE A 281 7.97 27.04 1.71
N ALA A 282 8.67 27.67 2.65
CA ALA A 282 9.41 26.94 3.69
C ALA A 282 8.46 26.15 4.61
N THR A 283 7.30 26.72 4.97
CA THR A 283 6.30 26.05 5.79
C THR A 283 5.68 24.86 5.05
N LEU A 284 5.31 25.01 3.78
CA LEU A 284 4.76 23.91 2.98
C LEU A 284 5.77 22.76 2.86
N THR A 285 7.02 23.08 2.51
CA THR A 285 8.09 22.08 2.37
C THR A 285 8.29 21.32 3.67
N LEU A 286 8.45 22.03 4.80
CA LEU A 286 8.71 21.39 6.09
C LEU A 286 7.49 20.62 6.61
N ALA A 287 6.27 21.16 6.45
CA ALA A 287 5.04 20.48 6.83
C ALA A 287 4.86 19.16 6.07
N ARG A 288 5.19 19.13 4.75
CA ARG A 288 5.15 17.91 3.96
C ARG A 288 6.18 16.88 4.43
N LEU A 289 7.39 17.31 4.77
CA LEU A 289 8.41 16.41 5.32
C LEU A 289 7.96 15.77 6.64
N PHE A 290 7.36 16.53 7.55
CA PHE A 290 6.75 16.00 8.77
C PHE A 290 5.56 15.09 8.47
N HIS A 291 4.69 15.50 7.55
CA HIS A 291 3.53 14.73 7.13
C HIS A 291 3.90 13.37 6.53
N GLY A 292 5.08 13.25 5.92
CA GLY A 292 5.63 11.99 5.46
C GLY A 292 5.66 10.92 6.56
N PHE A 293 5.97 11.28 7.80
CA PHE A 293 5.91 10.34 8.93
C PHE A 293 4.48 9.91 9.28
N ASN A 294 3.50 10.80 9.18
CA ASN A 294 2.09 10.47 9.43
C ASN A 294 1.50 9.54 8.37
N CYS A 295 2.03 9.60 7.15
CA CYS A 295 1.56 8.76 6.05
C CYS A 295 2.20 7.38 5.99
N ARG A 296 3.23 7.06 6.80
CA ARG A 296 3.91 5.76 6.78
C ARG A 296 3.01 4.61 7.22
N THR A 297 2.23 4.84 8.24
CA THR A 297 1.42 3.79 8.88
C THR A 297 0.16 4.40 9.49
N ASP A 298 -0.90 3.61 9.62
CA ASP A 298 -2.11 4.02 10.35
C ASP A 298 -1.93 3.96 11.88
N LYS A 299 -0.79 3.42 12.37
CA LYS A 299 -0.44 3.42 13.81
C LYS A 299 0.20 4.75 14.20
N PRO A 300 -0.05 5.29 15.41
CA PRO A 300 0.67 6.47 15.88
C PRO A 300 2.20 6.26 15.85
N ILE A 301 2.94 7.32 15.52
CA ILE A 301 4.41 7.28 15.42
C ILE A 301 5.06 6.75 16.72
N SER A 302 4.46 7.05 17.88
CA SER A 302 4.90 6.55 19.19
C SER A 302 4.85 5.02 19.32
N LYS A 303 3.95 4.35 18.59
CA LYS A 303 3.83 2.88 18.55
C LYS A 303 4.61 2.27 17.39
N ALA A 304 4.62 2.92 16.24
CA ALA A 304 5.34 2.46 15.06
C ALA A 304 6.87 2.57 15.22
N GLY A 305 7.34 3.55 16.00
CA GLY A 305 8.75 3.88 16.16
C GLY A 305 9.25 4.81 15.05
N LEU A 306 9.93 5.89 15.43
CA LEU A 306 10.47 6.86 14.48
C LEU A 306 11.55 6.23 13.58
N PHE A 307 12.39 5.37 14.15
CA PHE A 307 13.54 4.75 13.47
C PHE A 307 13.24 3.38 12.86
N SER A 308 12.00 2.89 12.89
CA SER A 308 11.62 1.61 12.28
C SER A 308 11.85 1.58 10.77
N ASN A 309 11.78 2.75 10.11
CA ASN A 309 12.13 2.93 8.71
C ASN A 309 13.23 3.99 8.59
N ILE A 310 14.47 3.53 8.44
CA ILE A 310 15.64 4.41 8.30
C ILE A 310 15.58 5.26 7.01
N TYR A 311 14.96 4.75 5.95
CA TYR A 311 14.80 5.48 4.69
C TYR A 311 13.93 6.73 4.86
N SER A 312 12.87 6.65 5.70
CA SER A 312 12.02 7.81 6.01
C SER A 312 12.77 8.88 6.80
N VAL A 313 13.62 8.47 7.75
CA VAL A 313 14.47 9.40 8.49
C VAL A 313 15.51 10.05 7.57
N SER A 314 16.16 9.26 6.71
CA SER A 314 17.13 9.76 5.74
C SER A 314 16.50 10.72 4.74
N ALA A 315 15.31 10.42 4.24
CA ALA A 315 14.55 11.28 3.34
C ALA A 315 14.17 12.62 3.99
N PHE A 316 13.73 12.58 5.25
CA PHE A 316 13.45 13.77 6.05
C PHE A 316 14.70 14.65 6.21
N CYS A 317 15.81 14.06 6.66
CA CYS A 317 17.08 14.80 6.82
C CYS A 317 17.56 15.41 5.51
N ALA A 318 17.51 14.65 4.41
CA ALA A 318 17.88 15.14 3.09
C ALA A 318 16.98 16.30 2.64
N GLY A 319 15.66 16.20 2.82
CA GLY A 319 14.70 17.24 2.49
C GLY A 319 14.93 18.53 3.32
N VAL A 320 15.18 18.38 4.62
CA VAL A 320 15.55 19.52 5.50
C VAL A 320 16.87 20.15 5.06
N CYS A 321 17.89 19.37 4.75
CA CYS A 321 19.16 19.88 4.23
C CYS A 321 18.96 20.66 2.92
N LEU A 322 18.17 20.14 1.97
CA LEU A 322 17.84 20.82 0.72
C LEU A 322 17.14 22.16 0.98
N LEU A 323 16.16 22.18 1.89
CA LEU A 323 15.47 23.43 2.26
C LEU A 323 16.44 24.45 2.88
N ILE A 324 17.29 24.00 3.81
CA ILE A 324 18.31 24.88 4.43
C ILE A 324 19.26 25.44 3.37
N MET A 325 19.71 24.63 2.40
CA MET A 325 20.56 25.12 1.32
C MET A 325 19.89 26.23 0.50
N VAL A 326 18.60 26.07 0.16
CA VAL A 326 17.85 27.11 -0.57
C VAL A 326 17.73 28.40 0.24
N LEU A 327 17.50 28.30 1.55
CA LEU A 327 17.31 29.48 2.42
C LEU A 327 18.63 30.15 2.84
N ALA A 328 19.74 29.40 2.92
CA ALA A 328 21.01 29.90 3.44
C ALA A 328 21.98 30.34 2.35
N ILE A 329 21.95 29.74 1.15
CA ILE A 329 22.87 30.05 0.06
C ILE A 329 22.28 31.15 -0.81
N PRO A 330 22.91 32.36 -0.88
CA PRO A 330 22.32 33.52 -1.59
C PRO A 330 22.01 33.25 -3.07
N PHE A 331 22.88 32.52 -3.77
CA PHE A 331 22.67 32.13 -5.16
C PHE A 331 21.40 31.28 -5.35
N LEU A 332 21.19 30.29 -4.47
CA LEU A 332 19.97 29.48 -4.49
C LEU A 332 18.75 30.29 -4.06
N GLY A 333 18.89 31.15 -3.06
CA GLY A 333 17.83 32.07 -2.65
C GLY A 333 17.29 32.90 -3.82
N THR A 334 18.16 33.50 -4.61
CA THR A 334 17.73 34.26 -5.81
C THR A 334 17.07 33.37 -6.86
N LEU A 335 17.61 32.18 -7.12
CA LEU A 335 17.03 31.22 -8.08
C LEU A 335 15.61 30.80 -7.68
N PHE A 336 15.39 30.57 -6.39
CA PHE A 336 14.10 30.15 -5.84
C PHE A 336 13.23 31.33 -5.38
N SER A 337 13.61 32.59 -5.67
CA SER A 337 12.87 33.78 -5.24
C SER A 337 12.64 33.82 -3.72
N ALA A 338 13.58 33.26 -2.95
CA ALA A 338 13.54 33.23 -1.49
C ALA A 338 14.36 34.39 -0.89
N VAL A 339 13.82 35.00 0.16
CA VAL A 339 14.51 36.05 0.90
C VAL A 339 15.03 35.52 2.23
N THR A 340 16.02 36.23 2.80
CA THR A 340 16.58 35.86 4.11
C THR A 340 15.53 35.94 5.23
N LEU A 341 15.53 34.94 6.10
CA LEU A 341 14.59 34.83 7.21
C LEU A 341 15.30 35.15 8.54
N SER A 342 14.59 35.83 9.43
CA SER A 342 15.04 36.04 10.81
C SER A 342 14.88 34.76 11.64
N LYS A 343 15.59 34.68 12.78
CA LYS A 343 15.46 33.52 13.70
C LYS A 343 14.03 33.32 14.20
N MET A 344 13.26 34.39 14.43
CA MET A 344 11.87 34.32 14.86
C MET A 344 10.96 33.74 13.76
N GLN A 345 11.17 34.13 12.51
CA GLN A 345 10.45 33.60 11.34
C GLN A 345 10.73 32.11 11.11
N LEU A 346 11.98 31.70 11.28
CA LEU A 346 12.35 30.28 11.23
C LEU A 346 11.63 29.48 12.33
N LEU A 347 11.57 30.00 13.55
CA LEU A 347 10.84 29.36 14.64
C LEU A 347 9.34 29.26 14.33
N GLN A 348 8.72 30.31 13.80
CA GLN A 348 7.31 30.31 13.39
C GLN A 348 7.04 29.26 12.30
N ILE A 349 7.91 29.15 11.30
CA ILE A 349 7.81 28.13 10.23
C ILE A 349 7.87 26.72 10.82
N ILE A 350 8.81 26.43 11.73
CA ILE A 350 8.96 25.12 12.35
C ILE A 350 7.69 24.78 13.17
N ILE A 351 7.20 25.69 13.98
CA ILE A 351 5.99 25.46 14.79
C ILE A 351 4.78 25.20 13.88
N LEU A 352 4.54 26.07 12.88
CA LEU A 352 3.39 25.94 11.98
C LEU A 352 3.47 24.67 11.12
N ALA A 353 4.65 24.30 10.66
CA ALA A 353 4.87 23.08 9.90
C ALA A 353 4.60 21.80 10.72
N PHE A 354 4.85 21.85 12.02
CA PHE A 354 4.66 20.70 12.91
C PHE A 354 3.20 20.50 13.34
N VAL A 355 2.39 21.56 13.42
CA VAL A 355 0.99 21.50 13.88
C VAL A 355 0.14 20.46 13.11
N PRO A 356 0.14 20.41 11.76
CA PRO A 356 -0.65 19.41 11.02
C PRO A 356 -0.24 17.96 11.30
N THR A 357 0.95 17.74 11.86
CA THR A 357 1.47 16.41 12.18
C THR A 357 0.89 15.85 13.48
N MET A 358 0.35 16.72 14.34
CA MET A 358 -0.23 16.33 15.62
C MET A 358 -1.69 15.85 15.52
N THR A 359 -2.28 15.93 14.34
CA THR A 359 -3.65 15.52 14.03
C THR A 359 -3.70 14.20 13.26
#